data_a367dfee908ba56a027f6155fdc4de77
#
_entry.id   a367dfee908ba56a027f6155fdc4de77
#
_cell.length_a   1.000
_cell.length_b   1.000
_cell.length_c   1.000
_cell.angle_alpha   90.00
_cell.angle_beta   90.00
_cell.angle_gamma   90.00
#
_symmetry.space_group_name_H-M   'P 1'
#
loop_
_entity.id
_entity.type
_entity.pdbx_description
1 polymer ?
#
loop_
_entity_poly.entity_id
_entity_poly.type
_entity_poly.pdbx_seq_one_letter_code
_entity_poly.pdbx_strand_id
1 'polypeptide(L)'
;MNFNVHPIGYVEKKEGEPVQLLIDPKYWDATLRIEEFSHLHIIWWADGLDNEENRSHLKDVPPVDGAEMSGVFASRSPVRPNLICLSIVKLIEVKTESKKLIVDQISANDGTPILDIKPYMPSSDRVDDARVPKWFKNLEKRYTK
;
A
#
# COMPACT_ATOMS: atom_id res chain seq x y z
N MET A 1 5.71 -0.21 -24.93
CA MET A 1 4.35 0.17 -24.50
C MET A 1 4.41 0.88 -23.18
N ASN A 2 3.78 2.00 -23.05
CA ASN A 2 3.72 2.79 -21.81
C ASN A 2 2.29 2.91 -21.34
N PHE A 3 2.11 2.90 -20.01
CA PHE A 3 0.81 3.08 -19.37
C PHE A 3 0.83 4.38 -18.54
N ASN A 4 -0.26 5.11 -18.60
CA ASN A 4 -0.40 6.31 -17.78
C ASN A 4 -1.34 6.01 -16.61
N VAL A 5 -0.89 6.33 -15.40
CA VAL A 5 -1.70 6.28 -14.19
C VAL A 5 -1.68 7.67 -13.54
N HIS A 6 -2.74 7.97 -12.80
CA HIS A 6 -2.88 9.26 -12.13
C HIS A 6 -3.13 9.04 -10.65
N PRO A 7 -2.62 9.92 -9.77
CA PRO A 7 -3.03 9.89 -8.37
C PRO A 7 -4.54 10.09 -8.25
N ILE A 8 -5.18 9.25 -7.46
CA ILE A 8 -6.59 9.42 -7.10
C ILE A 8 -6.76 10.11 -5.76
N GLY A 9 -5.66 10.29 -5.04
CA GLY A 9 -5.61 10.91 -3.73
C GLY A 9 -4.22 10.82 -3.15
N TYR A 10 -4.10 11.20 -1.89
CA TYR A 10 -2.83 11.27 -1.18
C TYR A 10 -2.97 10.80 0.26
N VAL A 11 -1.91 10.21 0.79
CA VAL A 11 -1.82 9.85 2.21
C VAL A 11 -1.55 11.11 3.03
N GLU A 12 -2.31 11.31 4.10
CA GLU A 12 -2.06 12.38 5.07
C GLU A 12 -1.74 11.77 6.43
N LYS A 13 -0.55 12.08 6.94
CA LYS A 13 -0.09 11.69 8.26
C LYS A 13 0.32 12.93 9.02
N LYS A 14 -0.42 13.28 10.07
CA LYS A 14 -0.11 14.38 10.98
C LYS A 14 0.05 13.82 12.38
N GLU A 15 1.04 14.36 13.10
CA GLU A 15 1.30 13.94 14.48
C GLU A 15 0.06 14.12 15.35
N GLY A 16 -0.27 13.06 16.12
CA GLY A 16 -1.44 13.05 17.02
C GLY A 16 -2.78 12.86 16.33
N GLU A 17 -2.82 12.71 15.00
CA GLU A 17 -4.02 12.46 14.24
C GLU A 17 -4.05 11.05 13.63
N PRO A 18 -5.24 10.49 13.39
CA PRO A 18 -5.33 9.22 12.66
C PRO A 18 -4.84 9.38 11.21
N VAL A 19 -4.42 8.29 10.62
CA VAL A 19 -4.00 8.28 9.21
C VAL A 19 -5.24 8.53 8.33
N GLN A 20 -5.10 9.45 7.41
CA GLN A 20 -6.16 9.85 6.50
C GLN A 20 -5.73 9.64 5.05
N LEU A 21 -6.67 9.19 4.24
CA LEU A 21 -6.51 9.12 2.79
C LEU A 21 -7.40 10.22 2.19
N LEU A 22 -6.76 11.22 1.60
CA LEU A 22 -7.44 12.33 0.94
C LEU A 22 -7.79 11.91 -0.48
N ILE A 23 -9.06 11.80 -0.80
CA ILE A 23 -9.49 11.40 -2.14
C ILE A 23 -9.79 12.65 -2.97
N ASP A 24 -9.26 12.71 -4.18
CA ASP A 24 -9.59 13.80 -5.10
C ASP A 24 -11.11 13.82 -5.31
N PRO A 25 -11.76 14.98 -5.09
CA PRO A 25 -13.23 15.07 -5.22
C PRO A 25 -13.80 14.54 -6.53
N LYS A 26 -13.07 14.67 -7.63
CA LYS A 26 -13.54 14.15 -8.94
C LYS A 26 -13.65 12.63 -9.00
N TYR A 27 -12.99 11.91 -8.08
CA TYR A 27 -13.05 10.45 -7.98
C TYR A 27 -13.90 9.97 -6.80
N TRP A 28 -14.48 10.89 -6.02
CA TRP A 28 -15.20 10.50 -4.79
C TRP A 28 -16.34 9.53 -5.03
N ASP A 29 -17.04 9.63 -6.16
CA ASP A 29 -18.15 8.71 -6.48
C ASP A 29 -17.70 7.25 -6.57
N ALA A 30 -16.41 7.02 -6.81
CA ALA A 30 -15.84 5.66 -6.81
C ALA A 30 -15.76 5.03 -5.42
N THR A 31 -15.99 5.80 -4.35
CA THR A 31 -16.04 5.28 -2.97
C THR A 31 -17.44 4.80 -2.55
N LEU A 32 -18.43 4.89 -3.44
CA LEU A 32 -19.80 4.51 -3.11
C LEU A 32 -19.84 3.09 -2.54
N ARG A 33 -20.37 2.95 -1.32
CA ARG A 33 -20.52 1.70 -0.56
C ARG A 33 -19.19 1.11 -0.03
N ILE A 34 -18.10 1.88 -0.02
CA ILE A 34 -16.82 1.44 0.52
C ILE A 34 -16.91 1.10 2.01
N GLU A 35 -17.81 1.76 2.74
CA GLU A 35 -18.06 1.55 4.17
C GLU A 35 -18.58 0.14 4.52
N GLU A 36 -19.03 -0.61 3.53
CA GLU A 36 -19.48 -1.98 3.72
C GLU A 36 -18.30 -2.96 3.87
N PHE A 37 -17.08 -2.51 3.58
CA PHE A 37 -15.86 -3.32 3.70
C PHE A 37 -15.05 -2.88 4.90
N SER A 38 -14.62 -3.85 5.70
CA SER A 38 -13.77 -3.56 6.87
C SER A 38 -12.33 -3.25 6.50
N HIS A 39 -11.82 -3.81 5.41
CA HIS A 39 -10.43 -3.69 5.00
C HIS A 39 -10.31 -3.36 3.52
N LEU A 40 -9.24 -2.63 3.20
CA LEU A 40 -8.95 -2.16 1.85
C LEU A 40 -7.51 -2.49 1.46
N HIS A 41 -7.30 -2.76 0.17
CA HIS A 41 -5.99 -2.69 -0.47
C HIS A 41 -5.75 -1.27 -0.96
N ILE A 42 -4.65 -0.67 -0.53
CA ILE A 42 -4.22 0.64 -1.00
C ILE A 42 -3.01 0.44 -1.89
N ILE A 43 -3.15 0.81 -3.16
CA ILE A 43 -2.07 0.77 -4.14
C ILE A 43 -1.49 2.18 -4.24
N TRP A 44 -0.21 2.34 -3.94
CA TRP A 44 0.41 3.65 -3.85
C TRP A 44 1.77 3.68 -4.55
N TRP A 45 2.23 4.87 -4.82
CA TRP A 45 3.46 5.11 -5.55
C TRP A 45 4.54 5.65 -4.61
N ALA A 46 5.70 4.99 -4.58
CA ALA A 46 6.83 5.43 -3.75
C ALA A 46 7.57 6.59 -4.45
N ASP A 47 6.90 7.74 -4.59
CA ASP A 47 7.34 8.89 -5.36
C ASP A 47 8.67 9.48 -4.87
N GLY A 48 8.93 9.43 -3.56
CA GLY A 48 10.21 9.87 -2.99
C GLY A 48 11.41 9.05 -3.44
N LEU A 49 11.19 7.88 -4.04
CA LEU A 49 12.22 6.98 -4.53
C LEU A 49 12.28 6.95 -6.06
N ASP A 50 11.50 7.77 -6.75
CA ASP A 50 11.37 7.71 -8.20
C ASP A 50 12.56 8.35 -8.90
N ASN A 51 13.56 7.54 -9.22
CA ASN A 51 14.71 7.90 -10.03
C ASN A 51 15.18 6.66 -10.83
N GLU A 52 16.02 6.90 -11.82
CA GLU A 52 16.51 5.83 -12.71
C GLU A 52 17.29 4.75 -11.95
N GLU A 53 18.13 5.13 -11.00
CA GLU A 53 18.92 4.20 -10.20
C GLU A 53 18.01 3.21 -9.46
N ASN A 54 17.00 3.73 -8.76
CA ASN A 54 16.06 2.89 -8.01
C ASN A 54 15.19 2.02 -8.91
N ARG A 55 14.79 2.51 -10.06
CA ARG A 55 14.01 1.74 -11.03
C ARG A 55 14.81 0.63 -11.70
N SER A 56 16.13 0.78 -11.79
CA SER A 56 17.02 -0.26 -12.35
C SER A 56 17.45 -1.30 -11.34
N HIS A 57 17.06 -1.16 -10.08
CA HIS A 57 17.39 -2.08 -9.00
C HIS A 57 16.58 -3.37 -9.13
N LEU A 58 17.27 -4.52 -9.28
CA LEU A 58 16.63 -5.79 -9.58
C LEU A 58 16.75 -6.83 -8.48
N LYS A 59 17.77 -6.72 -7.62
CA LYS A 59 18.05 -7.68 -6.54
C LYS A 59 18.46 -6.95 -5.28
N ASP A 60 18.10 -7.52 -4.13
CA ASP A 60 18.49 -6.99 -2.84
C ASP A 60 18.47 -8.09 -1.78
N VAL A 61 19.13 -7.84 -0.66
CA VAL A 61 19.01 -8.67 0.54
C VAL A 61 18.01 -7.96 1.46
N PRO A 62 16.83 -8.56 1.70
CA PRO A 62 15.88 -7.96 2.64
C PRO A 62 16.52 -7.70 4.01
N PRO A 63 16.19 -6.60 4.69
CA PRO A 63 16.78 -6.26 5.99
C PRO A 63 16.17 -7.10 7.13
N VAL A 64 16.28 -8.41 7.00
CA VAL A 64 15.74 -9.39 7.93
C VAL A 64 16.80 -10.45 8.16
N ASP A 65 16.99 -10.84 9.41
CA ASP A 65 17.95 -11.86 9.78
C ASP A 65 17.67 -13.18 9.04
N GLY A 66 18.72 -13.74 8.44
CA GLY A 66 18.64 -14.97 7.65
C GLY A 66 18.14 -14.79 6.22
N ALA A 67 17.80 -13.57 5.81
CA ALA A 67 17.39 -13.32 4.43
C ALA A 67 18.53 -13.47 3.44
N GLU A 68 18.23 -14.03 2.27
CA GLU A 68 19.17 -14.20 1.18
C GLU A 68 18.91 -13.20 0.07
N MET A 69 19.92 -12.97 -0.78
CA MET A 69 19.79 -12.16 -1.98
C MET A 69 18.58 -12.63 -2.78
N SER A 70 17.65 -11.73 -3.05
CA SER A 70 16.40 -12.03 -3.75
C SER A 70 16.09 -10.99 -4.81
N GLY A 71 15.41 -11.39 -5.87
CA GLY A 71 14.89 -10.46 -6.84
C GLY A 71 13.80 -9.57 -6.22
N VAL A 72 13.67 -8.36 -6.71
CA VAL A 72 12.67 -7.42 -6.17
C VAL A 72 11.23 -7.91 -6.35
N PHE A 73 10.96 -8.82 -7.29
CA PHE A 73 9.65 -9.44 -7.44
C PHE A 73 9.39 -10.55 -6.41
N ALA A 74 10.43 -11.01 -5.73
CA ALA A 74 10.34 -11.92 -4.59
C ALA A 74 10.44 -11.16 -3.25
N SER A 75 10.24 -9.86 -3.26
CA SER A 75 10.26 -8.99 -2.09
C SER A 75 9.21 -7.87 -2.25
N ARG A 76 9.01 -7.11 -1.20
CA ARG A 76 8.17 -5.92 -1.23
C ARG A 76 8.97 -4.63 -1.07
N SER A 77 10.23 -4.65 -1.48
CA SER A 77 11.03 -3.44 -1.55
C SER A 77 10.33 -2.37 -2.39
N PRO A 78 10.24 -1.12 -1.93
CA PRO A 78 9.71 -0.02 -2.74
C PRO A 78 10.63 0.36 -3.90
N VAL A 79 11.91 -0.03 -3.83
CA VAL A 79 12.90 0.18 -4.91
C VAL A 79 12.74 -0.95 -5.91
N ARG A 80 12.18 -0.66 -7.07
CA ARG A 80 11.81 -1.64 -8.09
C ARG A 80 11.50 -0.96 -9.43
N PRO A 81 11.38 -1.71 -10.54
CA PRO A 81 11.16 -1.10 -11.87
C PRO A 81 9.95 -0.17 -11.96
N ASN A 82 8.83 -0.55 -11.39
CA ASN A 82 7.68 0.32 -11.17
C ASN A 82 7.47 0.42 -9.67
N LEU A 83 7.51 1.63 -9.14
CA LEU A 83 7.49 1.90 -7.69
C LEU A 83 6.09 1.73 -7.08
N ILE A 84 5.40 0.69 -7.50
CA ILE A 84 4.04 0.36 -7.08
C ILE A 84 4.11 -0.44 -5.79
N CYS A 85 3.48 0.08 -4.76
CA CYS A 85 3.44 -0.51 -3.43
C CYS A 85 2.00 -0.87 -3.04
N LEU A 86 1.87 -1.80 -2.12
CA LEU A 86 0.59 -2.32 -1.67
C LEU A 86 0.56 -2.32 -0.14
N SER A 87 -0.53 -1.81 0.43
CA SER A 87 -0.80 -1.92 1.86
C SER A 87 -2.23 -2.41 2.07
N ILE A 88 -2.43 -3.27 3.07
CA ILE A 88 -3.76 -3.64 3.55
C ILE A 88 -4.02 -2.80 4.79
N VAL A 89 -5.16 -2.12 4.82
CA VAL A 89 -5.55 -1.23 5.92
C VAL A 89 -6.95 -1.57 6.40
N LYS A 90 -7.22 -1.28 7.67
CA LYS A 90 -8.57 -1.32 8.21
C LYS A 90 -9.23 0.04 8.01
N LEU A 91 -10.41 0.04 7.41
CA LEU A 91 -11.22 1.25 7.26
C LEU A 91 -11.91 1.57 8.60
N ILE A 92 -11.63 2.75 9.15
CA ILE A 92 -12.19 3.19 10.43
C ILE A 92 -13.42 4.05 10.23
N GLU A 93 -13.36 4.99 9.29
CA GLU A 93 -14.42 5.97 9.07
C GLU A 93 -14.37 6.51 7.64
N VAL A 94 -15.52 6.81 7.08
CA VAL A 94 -15.66 7.51 5.80
C VAL A 94 -16.19 8.91 6.07
N LYS A 95 -15.40 9.93 5.75
CA LYS A 95 -15.77 11.34 5.91
C LYS A 95 -16.20 11.94 4.58
N THR A 96 -17.47 11.82 4.26
CA THR A 96 -18.02 12.22 2.96
C THR A 96 -17.84 13.70 2.66
N GLU A 97 -18.07 14.58 3.63
CA GLU A 97 -17.99 16.03 3.40
C GLU A 97 -16.57 16.48 3.07
N SER A 98 -15.57 15.94 3.78
CA SER A 98 -14.16 16.30 3.57
C SER A 98 -13.45 15.39 2.54
N LYS A 99 -14.16 14.41 1.98
CA LYS A 99 -13.61 13.45 0.99
C LYS A 99 -12.40 12.70 1.51
N LYS A 100 -12.51 12.16 2.73
CA LYS A 100 -11.43 11.45 3.41
C LYS A 100 -11.86 10.06 3.86
N LEU A 101 -10.91 9.12 3.81
CA LEU A 101 -11.04 7.82 4.45
C LEU A 101 -10.07 7.77 5.62
N ILE A 102 -10.55 7.41 6.80
CA ILE A 102 -9.72 7.22 7.98
C ILE A 102 -9.36 5.75 8.08
N VAL A 103 -8.08 5.44 8.21
CA VAL A 103 -7.57 4.07 8.28
C VAL A 103 -6.69 3.89 9.52
N ASP A 104 -6.47 2.62 9.91
CA ASP A 104 -5.73 2.30 11.13
C ASP A 104 -4.22 2.58 10.99
N GLN A 105 -3.64 2.28 9.83
CA GLN A 105 -2.21 2.43 9.58
C GLN A 105 -1.93 2.32 8.08
N ILE A 106 -0.78 2.82 7.67
CA ILE A 106 -0.22 2.57 6.34
C ILE A 106 1.30 2.81 6.39
N SER A 107 2.07 2.00 5.67
CA SER A 107 3.53 2.17 5.62
C SER A 107 4.00 3.33 4.74
N ALA A 108 3.14 3.84 3.86
CA ALA A 108 3.45 4.99 3.02
C ALA A 108 3.66 6.26 3.87
N ASN A 109 4.55 7.14 3.41
CA ASN A 109 4.82 8.41 4.06
C ASN A 109 3.71 9.43 3.82
N ASP A 110 3.70 10.49 4.63
CA ASP A 110 2.83 11.65 4.38
C ASP A 110 3.04 12.20 2.97
N GLY A 111 1.96 12.55 2.28
CA GLY A 111 1.99 13.09 0.92
C GLY A 111 2.13 12.05 -0.19
N THR A 112 2.24 10.78 0.13
CA THR A 112 2.40 9.72 -0.87
C THR A 112 1.17 9.63 -1.78
N PRO A 113 1.35 9.61 -3.12
CA PRO A 113 0.24 9.44 -4.05
C PRO A 113 -0.40 8.07 -3.97
N ILE A 114 -1.73 8.04 -3.98
CA ILE A 114 -2.52 6.80 -4.05
C ILE A 114 -2.93 6.60 -5.51
N LEU A 115 -2.68 5.41 -6.04
CA LEU A 115 -3.01 5.07 -7.42
C LEU A 115 -4.36 4.37 -7.56
N ASP A 116 -4.73 3.53 -6.57
CA ASP A 116 -5.95 2.75 -6.61
C ASP A 116 -6.33 2.27 -5.21
N ILE A 117 -7.61 1.99 -5.02
CA ILE A 117 -8.16 1.39 -3.81
C ILE A 117 -9.05 0.23 -4.23
N LYS A 118 -8.86 -0.92 -3.61
CA LYS A 118 -9.70 -2.10 -3.83
C LYS A 118 -10.18 -2.64 -2.49
N PRO A 119 -11.40 -3.16 -2.41
CA PRO A 119 -11.83 -3.82 -1.18
C PRO A 119 -11.03 -5.11 -0.96
N TYR A 120 -10.70 -5.41 0.29
CA TYR A 120 -10.18 -6.73 0.64
C TYR A 120 -11.33 -7.73 0.60
N MET A 121 -11.17 -8.79 -0.19
CA MET A 121 -12.22 -9.79 -0.42
C MET A 121 -11.70 -11.18 -0.03
N PRO A 122 -12.10 -11.73 1.13
CA PRO A 122 -11.63 -13.06 1.56
C PRO A 122 -11.86 -14.16 0.52
N SER A 123 -12.91 -14.05 -0.26
CA SER A 123 -13.25 -15.01 -1.32
C SER A 123 -12.17 -15.14 -2.40
N SER A 124 -11.36 -14.10 -2.61
CA SER A 124 -10.32 -14.07 -3.64
C SER A 124 -8.93 -13.76 -3.12
N ASP A 125 -8.83 -13.16 -1.94
CA ASP A 125 -7.54 -12.67 -1.41
C ASP A 125 -6.93 -13.59 -0.35
N ARG A 126 -7.73 -14.42 0.29
CA ARG A 126 -7.27 -15.30 1.35
C ARG A 126 -6.61 -16.56 0.79
N VAL A 127 -5.43 -16.90 1.31
CA VAL A 127 -4.72 -18.15 1.02
C VAL A 127 -4.32 -18.80 2.35
N ASP A 128 -4.97 -19.92 2.71
CA ASP A 128 -4.77 -20.54 4.02
C ASP A 128 -3.39 -21.19 4.18
N ASP A 129 -2.88 -21.86 3.15
CA ASP A 129 -1.64 -22.63 3.20
C ASP A 129 -0.50 -21.95 2.38
N ALA A 130 -0.41 -20.63 2.45
CA ALA A 130 0.63 -19.89 1.74
C ALA A 130 2.02 -20.27 2.26
N ARG A 131 2.92 -20.62 1.35
CA ARG A 131 4.32 -20.92 1.68
C ARG A 131 5.18 -19.67 1.52
N VAL A 132 6.15 -19.54 2.40
CA VAL A 132 7.13 -18.44 2.42
C VAL A 132 8.52 -18.99 2.73
N PRO A 133 9.60 -18.26 2.43
CA PRO A 133 10.95 -18.66 2.84
C PRO A 133 11.09 -18.79 4.36
N LYS A 134 12.04 -19.61 4.80
CA LYS A 134 12.25 -19.87 6.25
C LYS A 134 12.51 -18.61 7.06
N TRP A 135 13.21 -17.63 6.49
CA TRP A 135 13.56 -16.38 7.18
C TRP A 135 12.35 -15.46 7.45
N PHE A 136 11.18 -15.72 6.82
CA PHE A 136 9.95 -14.96 7.09
C PHE A 136 9.53 -15.02 8.57
N LYS A 137 9.92 -16.06 9.29
CA LYS A 137 9.67 -16.15 10.76
C LYS A 137 10.31 -15.01 11.54
N ASN A 138 11.39 -14.41 11.00
CA ASN A 138 12.13 -13.31 11.61
C ASN A 138 11.55 -11.93 11.24
N LEU A 139 10.56 -11.88 10.34
CA LEU A 139 9.86 -10.65 10.00
C LEU A 139 8.96 -10.19 11.14
N GLU A 140 9.03 -8.91 11.44
CA GLU A 140 8.08 -8.27 12.34
C GLU A 140 6.68 -8.29 11.71
N LYS A 141 5.70 -8.71 12.51
CA LYS A 141 4.31 -8.75 12.06
C LYS A 141 3.74 -7.33 12.04
N ARG A 142 3.38 -6.86 10.86
CA ARG A 142 2.83 -5.51 10.62
C ARG A 142 1.49 -5.57 9.90
N TYR A 143 0.66 -6.52 10.29
CA TYR A 143 -0.67 -6.63 9.65
C TYR A 143 -1.69 -5.79 10.40
N THR A 144 -2.64 -5.29 9.64
CA THR A 144 -3.82 -4.61 10.17
C THR A 144 -4.70 -5.61 10.95
N LYS A 145 -5.44 -5.11 11.90
CA LYS A 145 -6.36 -5.88 12.71
C LYS A 145 -7.80 -5.61 12.28
#